data_3ae1094f7009bf763e609fbbd25d3c2d
#
_entry.id   3ae1094f7009bf763e609fbbd25d3c2d
#
_cell.length_a   1.000
_cell.length_b   1.000
_cell.length_c   1.000
_cell.angle_alpha   90.00
_cell.angle_beta   90.00
_cell.angle_gamma   90.00
#
_symmetry.space_group_name_H-M   'P 1'
#
loop_
_entity.id
_entity.type
_entity.pdbx_description
1 polymer ?
#
loop_
_entity_poly.entity_id
_entity_poly.type
_entity_poly.pdbx_seq_one_letter_code
_entity_poly.pdbx_strand_id
1 'polypeptide(L)'
;METGNRRLMWHGMFLFLLGLFTGLMETHFTNVRMGLAAHLEGVLNGIFLVALGATWTGVRLANHARATAFWTAIYGTYANWLTTTLAAIFGTAADSPISAAGHRGQPWQETLVTVGFLSVTIAMVTSSVLVLWGLRSGALGQPGVSE
;
A
#
# COMPACT_ATOMS: atom_id res chain seq x y z
N MET A 1 23.77 -0.32 -5.72
CA MET A 1 22.35 -0.22 -5.27
C MET A 1 21.98 -1.53 -4.61
N GLU A 2 21.56 -1.49 -3.34
CA GLU A 2 21.13 -2.70 -2.64
C GLU A 2 19.94 -3.34 -3.37
N THR A 3 19.90 -4.66 -3.38
CA THR A 3 18.83 -5.44 -4.05
C THR A 3 17.42 -5.06 -3.55
N GLY A 4 17.28 -4.71 -2.26
CA GLY A 4 16.03 -4.28 -1.66
C GLY A 4 15.46 -3.00 -2.26
N ASN A 5 16.28 -1.98 -2.48
CA ASN A 5 15.88 -0.71 -3.09
C ASN A 5 15.28 -0.93 -4.48
N ARG A 6 16.00 -1.66 -5.33
CA ARG A 6 15.58 -1.95 -6.69
C ARG A 6 14.27 -2.73 -6.73
N ARG A 7 14.10 -3.70 -5.82
CA ARG A 7 12.86 -4.50 -5.74
C ARG A 7 11.67 -3.66 -5.34
N LEU A 8 11.77 -2.80 -4.32
CA LEU A 8 10.69 -1.88 -3.93
C LEU A 8 10.30 -0.94 -5.08
N MET A 9 11.29 -0.34 -5.75
CA MET A 9 11.02 0.54 -6.88
C MET A 9 10.37 -0.19 -8.04
N TRP A 10 10.78 -1.42 -8.32
CA TRP A 10 10.17 -2.25 -9.37
C TRP A 10 8.71 -2.57 -9.03
N HIS A 11 8.43 -3.05 -7.80
CA HIS A 11 7.06 -3.30 -7.34
C HIS A 11 6.22 -2.03 -7.35
N GLY A 12 6.80 -0.91 -6.97
CA GLY A 12 6.12 0.38 -7.00
C GLY A 12 5.69 0.79 -8.41
N MET A 13 6.60 0.71 -9.39
CA MET A 13 6.27 1.00 -10.79
C MET A 13 5.27 0.01 -11.39
N PHE A 14 5.36 -1.27 -11.00
CA PHE A 14 4.40 -2.27 -11.44
C PHE A 14 2.99 -2.01 -10.87
N LEU A 15 2.91 -1.69 -9.57
CA LEU A 15 1.63 -1.36 -8.93
C LEU A 15 1.04 -0.05 -9.50
N PHE A 16 1.89 0.94 -9.76
CA PHE A 16 1.49 2.18 -10.45
C PHE A 16 0.84 1.86 -11.81
N LEU A 17 1.47 0.99 -12.60
CA LEU A 17 0.93 0.57 -13.89
C LEU A 17 -0.42 -0.17 -13.73
N LEU A 18 -0.55 -1.05 -12.73
CA LEU A 18 -1.83 -1.69 -12.41
C LEU A 18 -2.90 -0.66 -12.05
N GLY A 19 -2.55 0.37 -11.28
CA GLY A 19 -3.44 1.51 -11.00
C GLY A 19 -3.92 2.21 -12.26
N LEU A 20 -3.02 2.50 -13.22
CA LEU A 20 -3.40 3.09 -14.50
C LEU A 20 -4.37 2.21 -15.29
N PHE A 21 -4.12 0.90 -15.36
CA PHE A 21 -5.06 -0.03 -16.01
C PHE A 21 -6.41 -0.07 -15.29
N THR A 22 -6.43 -0.02 -13.96
CA THR A 22 -7.67 0.05 -13.18
C THR A 22 -8.48 1.30 -13.58
N GLY A 23 -7.83 2.45 -13.76
CA GLY A 23 -8.47 3.68 -14.22
C GLY A 23 -9.08 3.57 -15.62
N LEU A 24 -8.42 2.84 -16.54
CA LEU A 24 -9.01 2.59 -17.87
C LEU A 24 -10.26 1.69 -17.80
N MET A 25 -10.39 0.89 -16.76
CA MET A 25 -11.49 -0.06 -16.58
C MET A 25 -12.58 0.43 -15.61
N GLU A 26 -12.40 1.58 -14.94
CA GLU A 26 -13.25 2.03 -13.82
C GLU A 26 -14.75 2.14 -14.19
N THR A 27 -15.05 2.56 -15.42
CA THR A 27 -16.44 2.70 -15.91
C THR A 27 -17.16 1.37 -16.11
N HIS A 28 -16.44 0.24 -16.08
CA HIS A 28 -16.98 -1.11 -16.21
C HIS A 28 -17.28 -1.78 -14.87
N PHE A 29 -16.86 -1.16 -13.76
CA PHE A 29 -17.13 -1.71 -12.43
C PHE A 29 -18.56 -1.41 -11.97
N THR A 30 -19.09 -2.26 -11.10
CA THR A 30 -20.42 -2.08 -10.50
C THR A 30 -20.52 -0.72 -9.80
N ASN A 31 -19.47 -0.33 -9.07
CA ASN A 31 -19.38 0.97 -8.42
C ASN A 31 -18.23 1.78 -9.02
N VAL A 32 -18.53 2.67 -9.95
CA VAL A 32 -17.56 3.53 -10.64
C VAL A 32 -16.80 4.44 -9.67
N ARG A 33 -17.46 4.96 -8.62
CA ARG A 33 -16.81 5.79 -7.61
C ARG A 33 -15.74 5.01 -6.84
N MET A 34 -16.03 3.76 -6.50
CA MET A 34 -15.04 2.87 -5.89
C MET A 34 -13.97 2.44 -6.90
N GLY A 35 -14.30 2.35 -8.19
CA GLY A 35 -13.35 2.14 -9.28
C GLY A 35 -12.31 3.25 -9.37
N LEU A 36 -12.73 4.52 -9.26
CA LEU A 36 -11.83 5.66 -9.15
C LEU A 36 -10.94 5.56 -7.90
N ALA A 37 -11.50 5.16 -6.75
CA ALA A 37 -10.70 4.94 -5.55
C ALA A 37 -9.64 3.84 -5.77
N ALA A 38 -9.99 2.73 -6.40
CA ALA A 38 -9.06 1.65 -6.72
C ALA A 38 -7.93 2.09 -7.67
N HIS A 39 -8.25 2.92 -8.67
CA HIS A 39 -7.25 3.56 -9.52
C HIS A 39 -6.26 4.38 -8.69
N LEU A 40 -6.77 5.27 -7.86
CA LEU A 40 -5.95 6.14 -7.00
C LEU A 40 -5.11 5.32 -6.02
N GLU A 41 -5.66 4.26 -5.43
CA GLU A 41 -4.90 3.37 -4.54
C GLU A 41 -3.74 2.69 -5.27
N GLY A 42 -3.93 2.20 -6.48
CA GLY A 42 -2.84 1.63 -7.27
C GLY A 42 -1.73 2.65 -7.56
N VAL A 43 -2.10 3.86 -7.97
CA VAL A 43 -1.17 4.94 -8.29
C VAL A 43 -0.41 5.40 -7.01
N LEU A 44 -1.13 5.73 -5.94
CA LEU A 44 -0.53 6.27 -4.72
C LEU A 44 0.33 5.24 -3.99
N ASN A 45 -0.14 4.00 -3.86
CA ASN A 45 0.63 2.91 -3.28
C ASN A 45 1.87 2.57 -4.14
N GLY A 46 1.75 2.68 -5.46
CA GLY A 46 2.89 2.55 -6.36
C GLY A 46 3.96 3.62 -6.12
N ILE A 47 3.56 4.89 -6.04
CA ILE A 47 4.45 6.01 -5.70
C ILE A 47 5.07 5.82 -4.31
N PHE A 48 4.29 5.38 -3.32
CA PHE A 48 4.79 5.09 -1.97
C PHE A 48 5.92 4.06 -2.00
N LEU A 49 5.76 2.94 -2.72
CA LEU A 49 6.82 1.93 -2.83
C LEU A 49 8.06 2.44 -3.56
N VAL A 50 7.90 3.28 -4.59
CA VAL A 50 9.04 3.91 -5.29
C VAL A 50 9.79 4.83 -4.33
N ALA A 51 9.09 5.69 -3.60
CA ALA A 51 9.68 6.60 -2.62
C ALA A 51 10.36 5.84 -1.48
N LEU A 52 9.72 4.78 -0.95
CA LEU A 52 10.31 3.92 0.07
C LEU A 52 11.56 3.23 -0.46
N GLY A 53 11.55 2.73 -1.70
CA GLY A 53 12.71 2.14 -2.35
C GLY A 53 13.87 3.13 -2.49
N ALA A 54 13.59 4.37 -2.88
CA ALA A 54 14.61 5.40 -3.02
C ALA A 54 15.28 5.76 -1.67
N THR A 55 14.52 5.70 -0.58
CA THR A 55 15.01 6.04 0.77
C THR A 55 15.46 4.82 1.60
N TRP A 56 15.35 3.60 1.06
CA TRP A 56 15.53 2.34 1.78
C TRP A 56 16.92 2.16 2.41
N THR A 57 17.96 2.73 1.82
CA THR A 57 19.32 2.71 2.38
C THR A 57 19.44 3.49 3.69
N GLY A 58 18.60 4.49 3.89
CA GLY A 58 18.50 5.26 5.14
C GLY A 58 17.79 4.54 6.27
N VAL A 59 17.04 3.46 5.97
CA VAL A 59 16.28 2.69 6.97
C VAL A 59 17.21 1.72 7.69
N ARG A 60 17.60 2.06 8.93
CA ARG A 60 18.52 1.27 9.76
C ARG A 60 17.73 0.41 10.75
N LEU A 61 17.52 -0.84 10.40
CA LEU A 61 16.81 -1.84 11.21
C LEU A 61 17.63 -3.13 11.28
N ALA A 62 17.42 -3.91 12.34
CA ALA A 62 17.91 -5.29 12.41
C ALA A 62 17.28 -6.13 11.27
N ASN A 63 17.99 -7.16 10.82
CA ASN A 63 17.63 -7.92 9.62
C ASN A 63 16.17 -8.41 9.61
N HIS A 64 15.67 -8.95 10.72
CA HIS A 64 14.28 -9.42 10.82
C HIS A 64 13.28 -8.27 10.69
N ALA A 65 13.48 -7.16 11.42
CA ALA A 65 12.62 -5.99 11.37
C ALA A 65 12.64 -5.34 9.97
N ARG A 66 13.81 -5.31 9.32
CA ARG A 66 13.96 -4.80 7.94
C ARG A 66 13.21 -5.68 6.95
N ALA A 67 13.29 -7.01 7.08
CA ALA A 67 12.55 -7.94 6.25
C ALA A 67 11.03 -7.83 6.49
N THR A 68 10.60 -7.69 7.74
CA THR A 68 9.19 -7.46 8.09
C THR A 68 8.68 -6.17 7.45
N ALA A 69 9.39 -5.05 7.63
CA ALA A 69 9.01 -3.77 7.03
C ALA A 69 8.90 -3.85 5.50
N PHE A 70 9.84 -4.55 4.85
CA PHE A 70 9.85 -4.76 3.40
C PHE A 70 8.62 -5.54 2.92
N TRP A 71 8.34 -6.69 3.52
CA TRP A 71 7.25 -7.55 3.08
C TRP A 71 5.87 -7.03 3.44
N THR A 72 5.74 -6.38 4.61
CA THR A 72 4.47 -5.74 4.99
C THR A 72 4.15 -4.52 4.14
N ALA A 73 5.17 -3.76 3.67
CA ALA A 73 4.97 -2.69 2.71
C ALA A 73 4.45 -3.23 1.36
N ILE A 74 5.11 -4.25 0.81
CA ILE A 74 4.68 -4.86 -0.46
C ILE A 74 3.27 -5.45 -0.31
N TYR A 75 3.06 -6.30 0.70
CA TYR A 75 1.76 -6.92 0.93
C TYR A 75 0.66 -5.87 1.10
N GLY A 76 0.85 -4.91 2.01
CA GLY A 76 -0.16 -3.92 2.33
C GLY A 76 -0.56 -3.07 1.13
N THR A 77 0.40 -2.64 0.30
CA THR A 77 0.12 -1.83 -0.88
C THR A 77 -0.62 -2.59 -1.97
N TYR A 78 -0.22 -3.83 -2.27
CA TYR A 78 -0.94 -4.66 -3.24
C TYR A 78 -2.31 -5.10 -2.73
N ALA A 79 -2.39 -5.51 -1.45
CA ALA A 79 -3.65 -5.90 -0.84
C ALA A 79 -4.65 -4.73 -0.79
N ASN A 80 -4.18 -3.50 -0.53
CA ASN A 80 -5.04 -2.32 -0.55
C ASN A 80 -5.65 -2.09 -1.93
N TRP A 81 -4.82 -2.04 -2.97
CA TRP A 81 -5.29 -1.89 -4.35
C TRP A 81 -6.26 -3.01 -4.75
N LEU A 82 -5.91 -4.28 -4.44
CA LEU A 82 -6.74 -5.43 -4.78
C LEU A 82 -8.09 -5.40 -4.05
N THR A 83 -8.08 -5.14 -2.74
CA THR A 83 -9.30 -5.09 -1.91
C THR A 83 -10.23 -3.98 -2.38
N THR A 84 -9.70 -2.78 -2.69
CA THR A 84 -10.48 -1.67 -3.21
C THR A 84 -11.04 -1.98 -4.62
N THR A 85 -10.26 -2.68 -5.45
CA THR A 85 -10.74 -3.15 -6.76
C THR A 85 -11.87 -4.17 -6.62
N LEU A 86 -11.75 -5.13 -5.68
CA LEU A 86 -12.84 -6.07 -5.38
C LEU A 86 -14.08 -5.35 -4.83
N ALA A 87 -13.88 -4.35 -3.98
CA ALA A 87 -14.98 -3.50 -3.49
C ALA A 87 -15.71 -2.78 -4.64
N ALA A 88 -14.97 -2.31 -5.65
CA ALA A 88 -15.55 -1.68 -6.84
C ALA A 88 -16.36 -2.68 -7.70
N ILE A 89 -15.83 -3.90 -7.88
CA ILE A 89 -16.46 -4.97 -8.65
C ILE A 89 -17.75 -5.45 -7.94
N PHE A 90 -17.69 -5.67 -6.63
CA PHE A 90 -18.82 -6.20 -5.85
C PHE A 90 -19.82 -5.13 -5.41
N GLY A 91 -19.41 -3.86 -5.42
CA GLY A 91 -20.24 -2.76 -4.92
C GLY A 91 -20.40 -2.81 -3.41
N THR A 92 -19.39 -3.21 -2.63
CA THR A 92 -19.49 -3.33 -1.17
C THR A 92 -19.58 -1.96 -0.47
N ALA A 93 -20.16 -1.93 0.72
CA ALA A 93 -20.49 -0.71 1.45
C ALA A 93 -20.00 -0.64 2.88
N ALA A 94 -19.73 -1.79 3.54
CA ALA A 94 -19.52 -1.86 4.99
C ALA A 94 -18.39 -0.95 5.48
N ASP A 95 -17.23 -0.97 4.81
CA ASP A 95 -16.04 -0.22 5.21
C ASP A 95 -15.93 1.16 4.53
N SER A 96 -16.76 1.43 3.52
CA SER A 96 -16.69 2.67 2.74
C SER A 96 -18.07 3.16 2.34
N PRO A 97 -18.96 3.48 3.28
CA PRO A 97 -20.36 3.81 3.00
C PRO A 97 -20.53 5.03 2.09
N ILE A 98 -19.64 6.01 2.18
CA ILE A 98 -19.65 7.21 1.31
C ILE A 98 -19.27 6.83 -0.12
N SER A 99 -18.23 6.03 -0.31
CA SER A 99 -17.79 5.58 -1.62
C SER A 99 -18.69 4.51 -2.21
N ALA A 100 -19.47 3.83 -1.39
CA ALA A 100 -20.47 2.84 -1.83
C ALA A 100 -21.54 3.44 -2.73
N ALA A 101 -21.87 4.74 -2.56
CA ALA A 101 -22.82 5.47 -3.42
C ALA A 101 -24.19 4.76 -3.57
N GLY A 102 -24.65 4.09 -2.53
CA GLY A 102 -25.91 3.34 -2.52
C GLY A 102 -25.84 1.88 -2.96
N HIS A 103 -24.68 1.43 -3.45
CA HIS A 103 -24.45 0.01 -3.73
C HIS A 103 -24.30 -0.81 -2.44
N ARG A 104 -24.58 -2.11 -2.53
CA ARG A 104 -24.38 -3.07 -1.45
C ARG A 104 -24.00 -4.42 -2.03
N GLY A 105 -22.93 -5.01 -1.51
CA GLY A 105 -22.48 -6.36 -1.85
C GLY A 105 -23.30 -7.45 -1.16
N GLN A 106 -23.08 -8.70 -1.55
CA GLN A 106 -23.57 -9.85 -0.82
C GLN A 106 -22.82 -10.01 0.52
N PRO A 107 -23.39 -10.68 1.55
CA PRO A 107 -22.77 -10.79 2.87
C PRO A 107 -21.33 -11.33 2.84
N TRP A 108 -21.03 -12.34 2.01
CA TRP A 108 -19.69 -12.88 1.88
C TRP A 108 -18.69 -11.91 1.21
N GLN A 109 -19.17 -11.08 0.27
CA GLN A 109 -18.37 -10.05 -0.40
C GLN A 109 -18.00 -8.93 0.57
N GLU A 110 -18.98 -8.47 1.36
CA GLU A 110 -18.76 -7.49 2.44
C GLU A 110 -17.72 -8.02 3.43
N THR A 111 -17.87 -9.27 3.90
CA THR A 111 -16.91 -9.89 4.83
C THR A 111 -15.50 -10.00 4.21
N LEU A 112 -15.41 -10.42 2.96
CA LEU A 112 -14.12 -10.55 2.27
C LEU A 112 -13.38 -9.21 2.19
N VAL A 113 -14.09 -8.16 1.80
CA VAL A 113 -13.53 -6.80 1.69
C VAL A 113 -13.15 -6.25 3.06
N THR A 114 -14.00 -6.43 4.08
CA THR A 114 -13.69 -6.01 5.47
C THR A 114 -12.43 -6.69 5.99
N VAL A 115 -12.31 -8.01 5.83
CA VAL A 115 -11.10 -8.75 6.24
C VAL A 115 -9.88 -8.27 5.45
N GLY A 116 -10.05 -8.01 4.16
CA GLY A 116 -9.02 -7.43 3.31
C GLY A 116 -8.50 -6.10 3.86
N PHE A 117 -9.36 -5.12 4.12
CA PHE A 117 -8.96 -3.82 4.67
C PHE A 117 -8.37 -3.91 6.07
N LEU A 118 -8.87 -4.81 6.92
CA LEU A 118 -8.26 -5.04 8.24
C LEU A 118 -6.81 -5.54 8.10
N SER A 119 -6.56 -6.50 7.20
CA SER A 119 -5.21 -7.01 6.93
C SER A 119 -4.27 -5.93 6.37
N VAL A 120 -4.78 -5.08 5.47
CA VAL A 120 -4.07 -3.91 4.94
C VAL A 120 -3.67 -2.96 6.06
N THR A 121 -4.62 -2.62 6.94
CA THR A 121 -4.37 -1.72 8.07
C THR A 121 -3.23 -2.24 8.95
N ILE A 122 -3.28 -3.52 9.33
CA ILE A 122 -2.23 -4.15 10.15
C ILE A 122 -0.87 -4.09 9.43
N ALA A 123 -0.83 -4.45 8.15
CA ALA A 123 0.41 -4.47 7.38
C ALA A 123 1.01 -3.07 7.19
N MET A 124 0.19 -2.09 6.81
CA MET A 124 0.66 -0.73 6.53
C MET A 124 1.11 -0.01 7.81
N VAL A 125 0.37 -0.17 8.92
CA VAL A 125 0.77 0.38 10.22
C VAL A 125 2.09 -0.26 10.67
N THR A 126 2.23 -1.58 10.58
CA THR A 126 3.47 -2.29 10.93
C THR A 126 4.65 -1.78 10.10
N SER A 127 4.50 -1.71 8.79
CA SER A 127 5.55 -1.21 7.90
C SER A 127 5.93 0.23 8.24
N SER A 128 4.94 1.11 8.40
CA SER A 128 5.17 2.54 8.65
C SER A 128 5.89 2.77 9.99
N VAL A 129 5.48 2.09 11.05
CA VAL A 129 6.12 2.18 12.38
C VAL A 129 7.58 1.71 12.31
N LEU A 130 7.85 0.59 11.65
CA LEU A 130 9.21 0.06 11.51
C LEU A 130 10.09 1.00 10.68
N VAL A 131 9.59 1.50 9.56
CA VAL A 131 10.32 2.45 8.71
C VAL A 131 10.62 3.75 9.47
N LEU A 132 9.63 4.29 10.18
CA LEU A 132 9.81 5.50 11.01
C LEU A 132 10.87 5.27 12.09
N TRP A 133 10.86 4.12 12.73
CA TRP A 133 11.89 3.76 13.71
C TRP A 133 13.27 3.65 13.05
N GLY A 134 13.38 2.98 11.91
CA GLY A 134 14.63 2.81 11.19
C GLY A 134 15.24 4.12 10.69
N LEU A 135 14.41 5.09 10.31
CA LEU A 135 14.87 6.43 9.91
C LEU A 135 15.38 7.25 11.10
N ARG A 136 14.74 7.12 12.28
CA ARG A 136 15.16 7.82 13.50
C ARG A 136 16.56 7.39 13.97
N SER A 137 16.87 6.11 13.88
CA SER A 137 18.16 5.54 14.32
C SER A 137 19.34 6.07 13.49
N GLY A 138 19.13 6.61 12.30
CA GLY A 138 20.16 7.20 11.46
C GLY A 138 20.62 8.60 11.90
N ALA A 139 19.78 9.34 12.61
CA ALA A 139 20.07 10.71 13.03
C ALA A 139 20.98 10.81 14.25
N LEU A 140 21.14 9.73 15.03
CA LEU A 140 21.91 9.73 16.29
C LEU A 140 23.37 9.29 16.12
N GLY A 141 23.83 9.04 14.91
CA GLY A 141 25.15 8.42 14.63
C GLY A 141 26.18 9.29 13.90
N GLN A 142 26.05 10.62 13.87
CA GLN A 142 27.16 11.48 13.45
C GLN A 142 27.99 11.85 14.68
N PRO A 143 29.21 11.28 14.87
CA PRO A 143 30.16 11.89 15.79
C PRO A 143 30.53 13.25 15.20
N GLY A 144 30.44 14.29 16.03
CA GLY A 144 30.83 15.63 15.65
C GLY A 144 32.24 15.60 15.03
N VAL A 145 32.36 16.16 13.85
CA VAL A 145 33.65 16.52 13.27
C VAL A 145 34.15 17.65 14.16
N SER A 146 35.10 17.33 15.08
CA SER A 146 35.87 18.35 15.78
C SER A 146 36.81 18.97 14.77
N GLU A 147 36.64 20.25 14.50
CA GLU A 147 37.59 21.12 13.86
C GLU A 147 38.88 21.24 14.72
#